data_76c94c76313f47acfa55bf8afa81c299
#
_entry.id   76c94c76313f47acfa55bf8afa81c299
#
_cell.length_a   1.000
_cell.length_b   1.000
_cell.length_c   1.000
_cell.angle_alpha   90.00
_cell.angle_beta   90.00
_cell.angle_gamma   90.00
#
_symmetry.space_group_name_H-M   'P 1'
#
loop_
_entity.id
_entity.type
_entity.pdbx_description
1 polymer ?
#
loop_
_entity_poly.entity_id
_entity_poly.type
_entity_poly.pdbx_seq_one_letter_code
_entity_poly.pdbx_strand_id
1 'polypeptide(L)'
;MAFEYYWKNNEANFGPPVPKEVEGGTHITFEIVLKKGGKYIALRRPNGIPEHELPPHAKNHPKGLLYFCHNLIRYGESVDDCIQRVVKDQAGVSVKEFKVAYIHSEVQEKDDQWAFIPHILAEVEEVPTTNAEIVEVVLFDKTNIPDDFAWWSKEEMKEFIEKYEKGIGYG
;
A
#
# COMPACT_ATOMS: atom_id res chain seq x y z
N MET A 1 -26.96 -1.61 18.34
CA MET A 1 -27.84 -1.55 17.16
C MET A 1 -26.98 -1.86 15.95
N ALA A 2 -27.23 -2.96 15.27
CA ALA A 2 -26.58 -3.21 14.02
C ALA A 2 -26.98 -2.09 13.05
N PHE A 3 -26.03 -1.41 12.47
CA PHE A 3 -26.28 -0.40 11.48
C PHE A 3 -26.83 -1.12 10.25
N GLU A 4 -28.12 -1.15 10.10
CA GLU A 4 -28.74 -1.76 8.95
C GLU A 4 -28.64 -0.75 7.81
N TYR A 5 -27.72 -1.00 6.92
CA TYR A 5 -27.52 -0.16 5.76
C TYR A 5 -28.78 -0.23 4.89
N TYR A 6 -29.54 0.85 4.83
CA TYR A 6 -30.76 0.90 4.04
C TYR A 6 -30.54 0.68 2.54
N TRP A 7 -29.32 0.82 2.04
CA TRP A 7 -28.97 0.40 0.68
C TRP A 7 -29.03 -1.13 0.47
N LYS A 8 -29.07 -1.95 1.53
CA LYS A 8 -29.36 -3.36 1.39
C LYS A 8 -30.72 -3.64 0.78
N ASN A 9 -31.64 -2.69 0.89
CA ASN A 9 -33.00 -2.80 0.39
C ASN A 9 -33.17 -2.22 -1.02
N ASN A 10 -32.10 -1.75 -1.66
CA ASN A 10 -32.12 -1.05 -2.94
C ASN A 10 -33.01 0.21 -2.96
N GLU A 11 -33.28 0.77 -1.80
CA GLU A 11 -34.13 1.97 -1.67
C GLU A 11 -33.32 3.25 -1.64
N ALA A 12 -32.01 3.13 -1.53
CA ALA A 12 -31.11 4.27 -1.49
C ALA A 12 -30.65 4.67 -2.90
N ASN A 13 -30.40 5.96 -3.05
CA ASN A 13 -29.82 6.51 -4.29
C ASN A 13 -28.34 6.13 -4.51
N PHE A 14 -27.84 5.16 -3.79
CA PHE A 14 -26.44 4.73 -3.80
C PHE A 14 -26.20 3.46 -4.64
N GLY A 15 -27.26 2.97 -5.30
CA GLY A 15 -27.16 1.74 -6.06
C GLY A 15 -27.22 0.47 -5.21
N PRO A 16 -27.09 -0.70 -5.82
CA PRO A 16 -27.09 -1.98 -5.12
C PRO A 16 -25.87 -2.10 -4.18
N PRO A 17 -25.94 -2.92 -3.14
CA PRO A 17 -24.80 -3.21 -2.28
C PRO A 17 -23.62 -3.75 -3.06
N VAL A 18 -22.41 -3.30 -2.72
CA VAL A 18 -21.16 -3.71 -3.36
C VAL A 18 -21.04 -5.23 -3.62
N PRO A 19 -21.44 -6.13 -2.69
CA PRO A 19 -21.40 -7.57 -2.96
C PRO A 19 -22.28 -8.06 -4.12
N LYS A 20 -23.22 -7.24 -4.59
CA LYS A 20 -24.04 -7.53 -5.76
C LYS A 20 -23.52 -6.88 -7.04
N GLU A 21 -22.68 -5.88 -6.89
CA GLU A 21 -22.08 -5.14 -8.00
C GLU A 21 -20.75 -5.73 -8.43
N VAL A 22 -20.04 -6.37 -7.51
CA VAL A 22 -18.68 -6.87 -7.72
C VAL A 22 -18.63 -8.35 -7.40
N GLU A 23 -18.48 -9.16 -8.43
CA GLU A 23 -18.14 -10.57 -8.28
C GLU A 23 -16.76 -10.66 -7.60
N GLY A 24 -16.52 -11.64 -6.74
CA GLY A 24 -15.28 -11.76 -5.98
C GLY A 24 -15.12 -10.79 -4.81
N GLY A 25 -15.85 -9.67 -4.81
CA GLY A 25 -15.86 -8.70 -3.72
C GLY A 25 -14.91 -7.52 -3.88
N THR A 26 -14.88 -6.69 -2.86
CA THR A 26 -14.09 -5.45 -2.83
C THR A 26 -13.23 -5.42 -1.57
N HIS A 27 -11.99 -4.99 -1.71
CA HIS A 27 -11.14 -4.73 -0.55
C HIS A 27 -10.51 -3.33 -0.62
N ILE A 28 -10.25 -2.77 0.55
CA ILE A 28 -9.57 -1.48 0.69
C ILE A 28 -8.20 -1.76 1.26
N THR A 29 -7.17 -1.58 0.43
CA THR A 29 -5.77 -1.78 0.79
C THR A 29 -5.04 -0.46 0.81
N PHE A 30 -4.38 -0.15 1.91
CA PHE A 30 -3.54 1.04 2.00
C PHE A 30 -2.12 0.72 1.52
N GLU A 31 -1.63 1.49 0.57
CA GLU A 31 -0.22 1.50 0.17
C GLU A 31 0.48 2.68 0.85
N ILE A 32 1.42 2.40 1.74
CA ILE A 32 2.00 3.40 2.63
C ILE A 32 3.49 3.55 2.34
N VAL A 33 3.84 4.65 1.70
CA VAL A 33 5.23 5.03 1.42
C VAL A 33 5.77 5.82 2.60
N LEU A 34 6.81 5.30 3.23
CA LEU A 34 7.47 5.95 4.35
C LEU A 34 8.47 6.98 3.86
N LYS A 35 8.60 8.08 4.62
CA LYS A 35 9.55 9.15 4.36
C LYS A 35 10.25 9.59 5.64
N LYS A 36 11.55 9.94 5.55
CA LYS A 36 12.33 10.53 6.62
C LYS A 36 13.38 11.48 6.06
N GLY A 37 13.38 12.71 6.55
CA GLY A 37 14.41 13.69 6.17
C GLY A 37 14.51 13.94 4.66
N GLY A 38 13.39 13.95 3.95
CA GLY A 38 13.34 14.16 2.50
C GLY A 38 13.61 12.91 1.66
N LYS A 39 13.95 11.75 2.26
CA LYS A 39 14.17 10.48 1.56
C LYS A 39 12.99 9.56 1.74
N TYR A 40 12.65 8.83 0.68
CA TYR A 40 11.70 7.71 0.70
C TYR A 40 12.38 6.47 1.27
N ILE A 41 11.59 5.60 1.88
CA ILE A 41 12.08 4.39 2.54
C ILE A 41 11.37 3.19 1.92
N ALA A 42 12.15 2.26 1.40
CA ALA A 42 11.67 0.94 0.98
C ALA A 42 12.30 -0.15 1.86
N LEU A 43 11.57 -1.23 2.06
CA LEU A 43 11.95 -2.34 2.92
C LEU A 43 12.22 -3.57 2.06
N ARG A 44 13.45 -4.10 2.10
CA ARG A 44 13.74 -5.37 1.45
C ARG A 44 13.28 -6.51 2.33
N ARG A 45 12.38 -7.32 1.80
CA ARG A 45 11.86 -8.51 2.48
C ARG A 45 12.41 -9.77 1.86
N PRO A 46 12.76 -10.80 2.67
CA PRO A 46 13.14 -12.10 2.13
C PRO A 46 12.03 -12.67 1.24
N ASN A 47 12.40 -13.46 0.25
CA ASN A 47 11.44 -14.20 -0.58
C ASN A 47 10.84 -15.34 0.27
N GLY A 48 9.88 -14.99 1.13
CA GLY A 48 9.24 -15.92 2.07
C GLY A 48 7.89 -16.46 1.61
N ILE A 49 7.38 -15.97 0.48
CA ILE A 49 6.15 -16.47 -0.14
C ILE A 49 6.48 -17.57 -1.17
N PRO A 50 5.54 -18.45 -1.51
CA PRO A 50 5.76 -19.48 -2.52
C PRO A 50 6.27 -18.91 -3.84
N GLU A 51 7.20 -19.62 -4.49
CA GLU A 51 7.87 -19.12 -5.71
C GLU A 51 6.87 -18.71 -6.82
N HIS A 52 5.73 -19.41 -6.92
CA HIS A 52 4.71 -19.12 -7.92
C HIS A 52 3.91 -17.82 -7.67
N GLU A 53 4.01 -17.29 -6.46
CA GLU A 53 3.40 -16.00 -6.08
C GLU A 53 4.36 -14.83 -6.21
N LEU A 54 5.65 -15.12 -6.37
CA LEU A 54 6.67 -14.10 -6.56
C LEU A 54 6.61 -13.49 -7.96
N PRO A 55 6.89 -12.18 -8.09
CA PRO A 55 7.09 -11.58 -9.39
C PRO A 55 8.18 -12.30 -10.18
N PRO A 56 8.07 -12.40 -11.52
CA PRO A 56 9.04 -13.17 -12.35
C PRO A 56 10.50 -12.76 -12.17
N HIS A 57 10.76 -11.50 -11.85
CA HIS A 57 12.11 -10.98 -11.64
C HIS A 57 12.70 -11.29 -10.26
N ALA A 58 11.89 -11.78 -9.30
CA ALA A 58 12.35 -12.09 -7.94
C ALA A 58 13.52 -13.09 -7.91
N LYS A 59 13.58 -14.02 -8.88
CA LYS A 59 14.67 -14.97 -9.05
C LYS A 59 16.04 -14.32 -9.24
N ASN A 60 16.08 -13.08 -9.73
CA ASN A 60 17.30 -12.30 -9.92
C ASN A 60 17.72 -11.56 -8.64
N HIS A 61 16.90 -11.59 -7.60
CA HIS A 61 17.11 -10.88 -6.34
C HIS A 61 17.04 -11.85 -5.16
N PRO A 62 18.09 -12.69 -4.94
CA PRO A 62 18.06 -13.75 -3.92
C PRO A 62 17.93 -13.22 -2.49
N LYS A 63 18.24 -11.95 -2.24
CA LYS A 63 18.04 -11.29 -0.96
C LYS A 63 16.60 -10.82 -0.73
N GLY A 64 15.73 -10.94 -1.74
CA GLY A 64 14.38 -10.44 -1.73
C GLY A 64 14.21 -9.12 -2.47
N LEU A 65 12.96 -8.70 -2.62
CA LEU A 65 12.55 -7.49 -3.32
C LEU A 65 12.24 -6.35 -2.36
N LEU A 66 12.14 -5.15 -2.90
CA LEU A 66 11.73 -3.96 -2.17
C LEU A 66 10.22 -3.82 -2.16
N TYR A 67 9.68 -3.47 -1.01
CA TYR A 67 8.26 -3.24 -0.75
C TYR A 67 8.05 -1.96 0.04
N PHE A 68 6.87 -1.40 -0.06
CA PHE A 68 6.33 -0.45 0.91
C PHE A 68 5.46 -1.18 1.95
N CYS A 69 5.04 -0.46 2.98
CA CYS A 69 4.08 -1.00 3.92
C CYS A 69 2.69 -1.02 3.27
N HIS A 70 2.00 -2.17 3.30
CA HIS A 70 0.65 -2.28 2.76
C HIS A 70 -0.18 -3.29 3.53
N ASN A 71 -1.44 -3.02 3.73
CA ASN A 71 -2.40 -3.98 4.27
C ASN A 71 -3.82 -3.45 4.14
N LEU A 72 -4.78 -4.36 4.32
CA LEU A 72 -6.20 -4.05 4.38
C LEU A 72 -6.53 -3.24 5.64
N ILE A 73 -7.47 -2.30 5.50
CA ILE A 73 -8.16 -1.71 6.64
C ILE A 73 -9.07 -2.76 7.29
N ARG A 74 -9.13 -2.77 8.61
CA ARG A 74 -10.01 -3.67 9.35
C ARG A 74 -11.40 -3.05 9.55
N TYR A 75 -12.40 -3.89 9.67
CA TYR A 75 -13.75 -3.42 9.96
C TYR A 75 -13.80 -2.58 11.25
N GLY A 76 -14.34 -1.36 11.15
CA GLY A 76 -14.43 -0.43 12.28
C GLY A 76 -13.15 0.31 12.64
N GLU A 77 -12.04 0.07 11.92
CA GLU A 77 -10.78 0.77 12.11
C GLU A 77 -10.84 2.14 11.43
N SER A 78 -10.32 3.16 12.10
CA SER A 78 -10.11 4.47 11.46
C SER A 78 -8.93 4.44 10.48
N VAL A 79 -8.87 5.40 9.56
CA VAL A 79 -7.74 5.54 8.64
C VAL A 79 -6.42 5.74 9.39
N ASP A 80 -6.43 6.59 10.43
CA ASP A 80 -5.27 6.84 11.30
C ASP A 80 -4.79 5.56 11.96
N ASP A 81 -5.69 4.82 12.60
CA ASP A 81 -5.35 3.57 13.30
C ASP A 81 -4.79 2.53 12.32
N CYS A 82 -5.38 2.44 11.12
CA CYS A 82 -4.89 1.55 10.08
C CYS A 82 -3.45 1.88 9.69
N ILE A 83 -3.17 3.14 9.39
CA ILE A 83 -1.83 3.58 8.98
C ILE A 83 -0.80 3.33 10.10
N GLN A 84 -1.12 3.72 11.32
CA GLN A 84 -0.24 3.49 12.49
C GLN A 84 0.03 2.00 12.70
N ARG A 85 -1.02 1.17 12.66
CA ARG A 85 -0.90 -0.27 12.83
C ARG A 85 -0.04 -0.89 11.74
N VAL A 86 -0.33 -0.61 10.48
CA VAL A 86 0.39 -1.21 9.35
C VAL A 86 1.86 -0.85 9.37
N VAL A 87 2.18 0.42 9.63
CA VAL A 87 3.57 0.88 9.73
C VAL A 87 4.26 0.27 10.94
N LYS A 88 3.59 0.21 12.08
CA LYS A 88 4.15 -0.41 13.30
C LYS A 88 4.42 -1.89 13.10
N ASP A 89 3.45 -2.62 12.54
CA ASP A 89 3.56 -4.08 12.33
C ASP A 89 4.64 -4.42 11.29
N GLN A 90 4.76 -3.63 10.22
CA GLN A 90 5.61 -3.96 9.09
C GLN A 90 6.98 -3.27 9.08
N ALA A 91 7.12 -2.13 9.72
CA ALA A 91 8.38 -1.37 9.76
C ALA A 91 8.92 -1.14 11.18
N GLY A 92 8.12 -1.40 12.22
CA GLY A 92 8.51 -1.27 13.61
C GLY A 92 8.62 0.17 14.13
N VAL A 93 8.24 1.16 13.33
CA VAL A 93 8.35 2.59 13.65
C VAL A 93 6.99 3.25 13.85
N SER A 94 6.98 4.50 14.34
CA SER A 94 5.78 5.30 14.51
C SER A 94 5.67 6.35 13.40
N VAL A 95 4.43 6.60 12.96
CA VAL A 95 4.12 7.67 12.00
C VAL A 95 3.95 8.98 12.76
N LYS A 96 4.68 10.01 12.34
CA LYS A 96 4.59 11.36 12.88
C LYS A 96 3.41 12.13 12.28
N GLU A 97 3.31 12.08 10.96
CA GLU A 97 2.26 12.70 10.17
C GLU A 97 2.12 11.97 8.84
N PHE A 98 0.97 12.06 8.23
CA PHE A 98 0.74 11.48 6.91
C PHE A 98 -0.20 12.34 6.07
N LYS A 99 -0.18 12.10 4.78
CA LYS A 99 -1.18 12.63 3.84
C LYS A 99 -1.60 11.54 2.85
N VAL A 100 -2.84 11.63 2.40
CA VAL A 100 -3.28 10.87 1.22
C VAL A 100 -2.68 11.53 -0.01
N ALA A 101 -1.83 10.81 -0.72
CA ALA A 101 -1.19 11.31 -1.92
C ALA A 101 -2.13 11.24 -3.12
N TYR A 102 -2.75 10.10 -3.33
CA TYR A 102 -3.81 9.89 -4.31
C TYR A 102 -4.56 8.59 -3.99
N ILE A 103 -5.63 8.36 -4.72
CA ILE A 103 -6.44 7.16 -4.61
C ILE A 103 -6.63 6.60 -6.01
N HIS A 104 -6.50 5.29 -6.18
CA HIS A 104 -6.91 4.63 -7.40
C HIS A 104 -7.66 3.33 -7.09
N SER A 105 -8.25 2.76 -8.10
CA SER A 105 -8.88 1.44 -8.01
C SER A 105 -8.52 0.62 -9.24
N GLU A 106 -8.43 -0.68 -9.04
CA GLU A 106 -8.13 -1.62 -10.09
C GLU A 106 -8.90 -2.92 -9.92
N VAL A 107 -9.22 -3.57 -11.01
CA VAL A 107 -9.74 -4.94 -11.00
C VAL A 107 -8.57 -5.88 -11.09
N GLN A 108 -8.43 -6.73 -10.08
CA GLN A 108 -7.44 -7.80 -10.05
C GLN A 108 -8.04 -9.03 -10.73
N GLU A 109 -7.91 -9.11 -12.06
CA GLU A 109 -8.53 -10.12 -12.89
C GLU A 109 -8.22 -11.55 -12.42
N LYS A 110 -7.03 -11.78 -11.93
CA LYS A 110 -6.58 -13.10 -11.44
C LYS A 110 -7.39 -13.61 -10.27
N ASP A 111 -7.81 -12.70 -9.39
CA ASP A 111 -8.51 -13.03 -8.14
C ASP A 111 -9.98 -12.61 -8.18
N ASP A 112 -10.43 -12.08 -9.33
CA ASP A 112 -11.79 -11.54 -9.54
C ASP A 112 -12.21 -10.56 -8.45
N GLN A 113 -11.28 -9.68 -8.05
CA GLN A 113 -11.45 -8.72 -6.97
C GLN A 113 -11.30 -7.30 -7.47
N TRP A 114 -12.07 -6.41 -6.87
CA TRP A 114 -11.91 -4.98 -7.05
C TRP A 114 -11.16 -4.37 -5.85
N ALA A 115 -9.97 -3.87 -6.08
CA ALA A 115 -9.16 -3.19 -5.08
C ALA A 115 -9.38 -1.68 -5.13
N PHE A 116 -9.60 -1.07 -3.97
CA PHE A 116 -9.59 0.36 -3.77
C PHE A 116 -8.36 0.72 -2.92
N ILE A 117 -7.45 1.51 -3.50
CA ILE A 117 -6.10 1.67 -2.97
C ILE A 117 -5.79 3.14 -2.69
N PRO A 118 -5.99 3.61 -1.45
CA PRO A 118 -5.42 4.86 -0.99
C PRO A 118 -3.90 4.76 -0.88
N HIS A 119 -3.20 5.64 -1.57
CA HIS A 119 -1.75 5.81 -1.46
C HIS A 119 -1.42 6.88 -0.44
N ILE A 120 -0.65 6.51 0.55
CA ILE A 120 -0.31 7.33 1.71
C ILE A 120 1.17 7.68 1.67
N LEU A 121 1.50 8.93 1.92
CA LEU A 121 2.85 9.35 2.24
C LEU A 121 2.94 9.64 3.73
N ALA A 122 3.73 8.86 4.46
CA ALA A 122 3.87 8.94 5.90
C ALA A 122 5.28 9.35 6.30
N GLU A 123 5.43 10.49 6.97
CA GLU A 123 6.67 10.88 7.64
C GLU A 123 6.78 10.08 8.95
N VAL A 124 7.91 9.39 9.14
CA VAL A 124 8.15 8.58 10.33
C VAL A 124 9.11 9.26 11.31
N GLU A 125 9.02 8.89 12.59
CA GLU A 125 9.87 9.46 13.62
C GLU A 125 11.32 9.02 13.48
N GLU A 126 11.54 7.79 13.06
CA GLU A 126 12.86 7.18 12.89
C GLU A 126 12.90 6.28 11.63
N VAL A 127 14.09 6.01 11.14
CA VAL A 127 14.28 5.05 10.04
C VAL A 127 14.10 3.64 10.60
N PRO A 128 13.33 2.76 9.93
CA PRO A 128 13.22 1.35 10.33
C PRO A 128 14.58 0.67 10.47
N THR A 129 14.65 -0.31 11.34
CA THR A 129 15.84 -1.14 11.52
C THR A 129 15.66 -2.51 10.89
N THR A 130 16.76 -3.15 10.49
CA THR A 130 16.75 -4.51 9.97
C THR A 130 16.38 -5.52 11.05
N ASN A 131 15.67 -6.58 10.64
CA ASN A 131 15.30 -7.72 11.47
C ASN A 131 15.10 -8.96 10.59
N ALA A 132 14.47 -10.00 11.09
CA ALA A 132 14.25 -11.25 10.32
C ALA A 132 13.32 -11.03 9.10
N GLU A 133 12.43 -10.05 9.14
CA GLU A 133 11.48 -9.74 8.06
C GLU A 133 11.92 -8.58 7.16
N ILE A 134 12.88 -7.78 7.65
CA ILE A 134 13.46 -6.65 6.92
C ILE A 134 14.96 -6.84 6.86
N VAL A 135 15.45 -7.38 5.77
CA VAL A 135 16.89 -7.68 5.60
C VAL A 135 17.71 -6.45 5.16
N GLU A 136 17.05 -5.44 4.64
CA GLU A 136 17.67 -4.17 4.25
C GLU A 136 16.64 -3.04 4.28
N VAL A 137 17.07 -1.84 4.68
CA VAL A 137 16.30 -0.60 4.59
C VAL A 137 16.97 0.29 3.56
N VAL A 138 16.26 0.62 2.49
CA VAL A 138 16.78 1.42 1.37
C VAL A 138 16.18 2.81 1.42
N LEU A 139 17.03 3.83 1.55
CA LEU A 139 16.65 5.23 1.44
C LEU A 139 16.94 5.73 0.03
N PHE A 140 15.95 6.31 -0.61
CA PHE A 140 16.08 6.77 -1.99
C PHE A 140 15.33 8.09 -2.23
N ASP A 141 15.58 8.70 -3.37
CA ASP A 141 14.84 9.84 -3.90
C ASP A 141 14.69 9.70 -5.42
N LYS A 142 14.10 10.69 -6.07
CA LYS A 142 13.87 10.67 -7.52
C LYS A 142 15.13 10.57 -8.38
N THR A 143 16.31 10.81 -7.82
CA THR A 143 17.59 10.75 -8.55
C THR A 143 18.24 9.37 -8.49
N ASN A 144 17.86 8.55 -7.51
CA ASN A 144 18.45 7.24 -7.26
C ASN A 144 17.40 6.17 -6.94
N ILE A 145 16.34 6.12 -7.73
CA ILE A 145 15.26 5.13 -7.58
C ILE A 145 15.82 3.72 -7.81
N PRO A 146 15.65 2.78 -6.87
CA PRO A 146 15.97 1.37 -7.07
C PRO A 146 15.14 0.76 -8.21
N ASP A 147 15.63 -0.34 -8.78
CA ASP A 147 14.99 -1.07 -9.88
C ASP A 147 14.46 -2.47 -9.48
N ASP A 148 14.56 -2.80 -8.21
CA ASP A 148 14.23 -4.10 -7.67
C ASP A 148 12.97 -4.09 -6.74
N PHE A 149 12.01 -3.22 -7.03
CA PHE A 149 10.70 -3.25 -6.41
C PHE A 149 9.88 -4.47 -6.85
N ALA A 150 9.05 -4.99 -5.94
CA ALA A 150 8.24 -6.18 -6.20
C ALA A 150 7.19 -5.95 -7.30
N TRP A 151 6.50 -4.82 -7.26
CA TRP A 151 5.30 -4.59 -8.05
C TRP A 151 5.45 -3.47 -9.09
N TRP A 152 6.52 -2.69 -9.01
CA TRP A 152 6.71 -1.51 -9.86
C TRP A 152 8.04 -1.54 -10.58
N SER A 153 8.01 -1.19 -11.85
CA SER A 153 9.20 -0.80 -12.59
C SER A 153 9.76 0.53 -12.06
N LYS A 154 10.97 0.83 -12.45
CA LYS A 154 11.61 2.11 -12.10
C LYS A 154 10.83 3.31 -12.66
N GLU A 155 10.27 3.16 -13.85
CA GLU A 155 9.47 4.17 -14.53
C GLU A 155 8.16 4.43 -13.77
N GLU A 156 7.43 3.38 -13.40
CA GLU A 156 6.22 3.49 -12.58
C GLU A 156 6.52 4.12 -11.21
N MET A 157 7.64 3.72 -10.59
CA MET A 157 8.06 4.30 -9.32
C MET A 157 8.35 5.80 -9.43
N LYS A 158 8.95 6.25 -10.54
CA LYS A 158 9.16 7.66 -10.81
C LYS A 158 7.84 8.43 -10.93
N GLU A 159 6.87 7.87 -11.63
CA GLU A 159 5.53 8.46 -11.73
C GLU A 159 4.82 8.50 -10.37
N PHE A 160 4.94 7.46 -9.54
CA PHE A 160 4.41 7.45 -8.19
C PHE A 160 5.02 8.55 -7.33
N ILE A 161 6.35 8.70 -7.33
CA ILE A 161 7.02 9.76 -6.57
C ILE A 161 6.52 11.14 -7.01
N GLU A 162 6.36 11.38 -8.31
CA GLU A 162 5.83 12.65 -8.80
C GLU A 162 4.40 12.91 -8.31
N LYS A 163 3.55 11.89 -8.27
CA LYS A 163 2.20 12.00 -7.70
C LYS A 163 2.23 12.29 -6.19
N TYR A 164 3.09 11.59 -5.45
CA TYR A 164 3.27 11.83 -4.00
C TYR A 164 3.78 13.24 -3.69
N GLU A 165 4.67 13.79 -4.51
CA GLU A 165 5.21 15.15 -4.33
C GLU A 165 4.19 16.24 -4.66
N LYS A 166 3.43 16.06 -5.74
CA LYS A 166 2.40 17.04 -6.18
C LYS A 166 1.21 17.12 -5.21
N GLY A 167 0.97 16.05 -4.43
CA GLY A 167 -0.23 15.95 -3.62
C GLY A 167 -1.48 15.64 -4.44
N ILE A 168 -2.65 15.62 -3.79
CA ILE A 168 -3.91 15.25 -4.43
C ILE A 168 -4.26 16.30 -5.48
N GLY A 169 -4.02 15.96 -6.74
CA GLY A 169 -4.80 16.51 -7.81
C GLY A 169 -6.04 15.62 -7.97
N TYR A 170 -7.20 16.12 -7.63
CA TYR A 170 -8.43 15.49 -8.10
C TYR A 170 -8.44 15.66 -9.62
N GLY A 171 -8.17 14.60 -10.33
CA GLY A 171 -8.38 14.50 -11.76
C GLY A 171 -9.74 13.89 -12.03
#